data_ddccf77428ba541e0da7dcd425a388ba
#
_entry.id   ddccf77428ba541e0da7dcd425a388ba
#
_cell.length_a   1.000
_cell.length_b   1.000
_cell.length_c   1.000
_cell.angle_alpha   90.00
_cell.angle_beta   90.00
_cell.angle_gamma   90.00
#
_symmetry.space_group_name_H-M   'P 1'
#
loop_
_entity.id
_entity.type
_entity.pdbx_description
1 polymer ?
#
loop_
_entity_poly.entity_id
_entity_poly.type
_entity_poly.pdbx_seq_one_letter_code
_entity_poly.pdbx_strand_id
1 'polypeptide(L)'
;MTETERQTSRPAPVPQLLSAVRERMPNPVRFGLYLVLASTPLLAISGEVFGVVSLRAVSTLFLFPLLGILAVLVIFKPAGIDRTALAGFAWGVVACAGYDLFRLPNVYVFHLWGDFFGRIGGWATGTSSNYLAGYLWRYLGDGAGIGVVVFLQAAVIGVSSWPRRRVVGFTVAFAVCPVWAGLVLTDGLAPAGRALFPLNATTLVLSLAGHLIYGAILGYGLWAWQVRARRDLSRAAETSSAASLPDELAETTRPTTPVPLTQ
;
A
#
# COMPACT_ATOMS: atom_id res chain seq x y z
N MET A 1 -23.49 41.11 -0.58
CA MET A 1 -22.73 39.92 -1.02
C MET A 1 -21.70 40.39 -2.00
N THR A 2 -20.50 40.52 -1.53
CA THR A 2 -19.37 41.11 -2.24
C THR A 2 -18.76 40.09 -3.22
N GLU A 3 -18.44 40.56 -4.41
CA GLU A 3 -17.88 39.80 -5.57
C GLU A 3 -16.53 39.08 -5.32
N THR A 4 -16.03 39.09 -4.09
CA THR A 4 -14.69 38.62 -3.72
C THR A 4 -14.62 37.12 -3.39
N GLU A 5 -15.72 36.37 -3.38
CA GLU A 5 -15.73 34.95 -2.98
C GLU A 5 -15.80 33.91 -4.13
N ARG A 6 -15.75 34.33 -5.39
CA ARG A 6 -15.59 33.40 -6.52
C ARG A 6 -14.19 33.37 -7.08
N GLN A 7 -13.21 33.20 -6.24
CA GLN A 7 -11.92 32.75 -6.71
C GLN A 7 -12.01 31.23 -6.96
N THR A 8 -12.60 30.88 -8.10
CA THR A 8 -12.56 29.53 -8.64
C THR A 8 -11.11 29.09 -8.63
N SER A 9 -10.80 28.09 -7.82
CA SER A 9 -9.50 27.45 -7.75
C SER A 9 -9.18 26.87 -9.13
N ARG A 10 -8.48 27.66 -9.96
CA ARG A 10 -7.93 27.17 -11.23
C ARG A 10 -7.04 25.96 -10.91
N PRO A 11 -7.20 24.84 -11.62
CA PRO A 11 -6.30 23.71 -11.45
C PRO A 11 -4.86 24.21 -11.67
N ALA A 12 -3.94 23.82 -10.78
CA ALA A 12 -2.55 24.19 -10.88
C ALA A 12 -2.01 23.76 -12.26
N PRO A 13 -1.23 24.61 -12.93
CA PRO A 13 -0.67 24.27 -14.24
C PRO A 13 0.21 23.00 -14.11
N VAL A 14 0.16 22.15 -15.13
CA VAL A 14 0.85 20.85 -15.19
C VAL A 14 2.32 20.90 -14.70
N PRO A 15 3.13 21.93 -15.01
CA PRO A 15 4.50 22.04 -14.49
C PRO A 15 4.59 22.12 -12.96
N GLN A 16 3.65 22.83 -12.31
CA GLN A 16 3.63 22.92 -10.83
C GLN A 16 3.19 21.61 -10.19
N LEU A 17 2.33 20.85 -10.83
CA LEU A 17 1.93 19.53 -10.39
C LEU A 17 3.10 18.54 -10.49
N LEU A 18 3.86 18.60 -11.58
CA LEU A 18 5.05 17.74 -11.79
C LEU A 18 6.17 18.07 -10.81
N SER A 19 6.42 19.36 -10.50
CA SER A 19 7.43 19.74 -9.50
C SER A 19 7.03 19.26 -8.09
N ALA A 20 5.77 19.43 -7.69
CA ALA A 20 5.26 18.96 -6.41
C ALA A 20 5.33 17.43 -6.27
N VAL A 21 5.07 16.69 -7.35
CA VAL A 21 5.23 15.23 -7.39
C VAL A 21 6.70 14.85 -7.27
N ARG A 22 7.60 15.55 -7.95
CA ARG A 22 9.06 15.29 -7.91
C ARG A 22 9.65 15.55 -6.52
N GLU A 23 9.21 16.60 -5.83
CA GLU A 23 9.64 16.90 -4.46
C GLU A 23 9.19 15.81 -3.46
N ARG A 24 8.03 15.20 -3.70
CA ARG A 24 7.51 14.10 -2.86
C ARG A 24 8.14 12.75 -3.18
N MET A 25 8.85 12.62 -4.29
CA MET A 25 9.55 11.40 -4.72
C MET A 25 11.07 11.59 -4.67
N PRO A 26 11.70 11.52 -3.48
CA PRO A 26 13.15 11.74 -3.34
C PRO A 26 14.00 10.71 -4.09
N ASN A 27 13.43 9.55 -4.47
CA ASN A 27 14.12 8.51 -5.24
C ASN A 27 13.16 7.87 -6.25
N PRO A 28 13.00 8.44 -7.46
CA PRO A 28 12.05 7.97 -8.46
C PRO A 28 12.37 6.56 -8.98
N VAL A 29 13.65 6.17 -9.06
CA VAL A 29 14.05 4.82 -9.49
C VAL A 29 13.56 3.78 -8.49
N ARG A 30 13.80 4.03 -7.22
CA ARG A 30 13.40 3.12 -6.14
C ARG A 30 11.86 3.04 -6.00
N PHE A 31 11.19 4.16 -6.18
CA PHE A 31 9.74 4.21 -6.27
C PHE A 31 9.22 3.34 -7.42
N GLY A 32 9.79 3.47 -8.61
CA GLY A 32 9.47 2.65 -9.77
C GLY A 32 9.72 1.16 -9.53
N LEU A 33 10.86 0.80 -8.92
CA LEU A 33 11.16 -0.59 -8.56
C LEU A 33 10.10 -1.19 -7.63
N TYR A 34 9.68 -0.46 -6.59
CA TYR A 34 8.59 -0.92 -5.72
C TYR A 34 7.27 -1.08 -6.46
N LEU A 35 6.88 -0.12 -7.32
CA LEU A 35 5.64 -0.22 -8.09
C LEU A 35 5.65 -1.43 -9.02
N VAL A 36 6.74 -1.62 -9.77
CA VAL A 36 6.89 -2.75 -10.69
C VAL A 36 6.84 -4.06 -9.91
N LEU A 37 7.63 -4.19 -8.86
CA LEU A 37 7.67 -5.41 -8.04
C LEU A 37 6.29 -5.72 -7.42
N ALA A 38 5.64 -4.71 -6.85
CA ALA A 38 4.38 -4.87 -6.16
C ALA A 38 3.19 -5.14 -7.10
N SER A 39 3.24 -4.65 -8.35
CA SER A 39 2.20 -4.89 -9.36
C SER A 39 2.39 -6.22 -10.12
N THR A 40 3.63 -6.71 -10.19
CA THR A 40 3.97 -7.92 -10.97
C THR A 40 3.13 -9.15 -10.60
N PRO A 41 2.89 -9.50 -9.33
CA PRO A 41 2.14 -10.69 -8.99
C PRO A 41 0.73 -10.71 -9.58
N LEU A 42 0.00 -9.61 -9.48
CA LEU A 42 -1.35 -9.48 -10.02
C LEU A 42 -1.36 -9.49 -11.56
N LEU A 43 -0.45 -8.74 -12.17
CA LEU A 43 -0.32 -8.68 -13.63
C LEU A 43 0.14 -10.01 -14.22
N ALA A 44 0.97 -10.77 -13.50
CA ALA A 44 1.42 -12.08 -13.95
C ALA A 44 0.30 -13.12 -13.99
N ILE A 45 -0.66 -13.09 -13.05
CA ILE A 45 -1.87 -13.92 -13.12
C ILE A 45 -2.67 -13.56 -14.38
N SER A 46 -2.87 -12.28 -14.64
CA SER A 46 -3.57 -11.85 -15.86
C SER A 46 -2.83 -12.32 -17.12
N GLY A 47 -1.51 -12.19 -17.15
CA GLY A 47 -0.68 -12.68 -18.25
C GLY A 47 -0.76 -14.20 -18.48
N GLU A 48 -0.79 -14.99 -17.42
CA GLU A 48 -0.98 -16.45 -17.47
C GLU A 48 -2.37 -16.80 -18.03
N VAL A 49 -3.43 -16.13 -17.52
CA VAL A 49 -4.83 -16.38 -17.95
C VAL A 49 -5.03 -16.03 -19.42
N PHE A 50 -4.35 -15.01 -19.94
CA PHE A 50 -4.33 -14.67 -21.37
C PHE A 50 -3.39 -15.55 -22.19
N GLY A 51 -2.56 -16.39 -21.57
CA GLY A 51 -1.56 -17.21 -22.26
C GLY A 51 -0.38 -16.42 -22.85
N VAL A 52 -0.14 -15.18 -22.38
CA VAL A 52 0.91 -14.29 -22.90
C VAL A 52 2.27 -14.61 -22.25
N VAL A 53 2.27 -14.88 -20.94
CA VAL A 53 3.46 -15.22 -20.17
C VAL A 53 3.11 -16.27 -19.13
N SER A 54 4.06 -17.17 -18.81
CA SER A 54 3.84 -18.13 -17.73
C SER A 54 4.17 -17.51 -16.37
N LEU A 55 3.32 -17.77 -15.39
CA LEU A 55 3.50 -17.30 -14.01
C LEU A 55 4.84 -17.81 -13.43
N ARG A 56 5.24 -19.05 -13.78
CA ARG A 56 6.52 -19.62 -13.40
C ARG A 56 7.70 -18.81 -13.95
N ALA A 57 7.67 -18.46 -15.24
CA ALA A 57 8.76 -17.69 -15.85
C ALA A 57 8.86 -16.29 -15.23
N VAL A 58 7.73 -15.60 -15.02
CA VAL A 58 7.70 -14.29 -14.34
C VAL A 58 8.25 -14.40 -12.92
N SER A 59 7.88 -15.44 -12.17
CA SER A 59 8.36 -15.64 -10.80
C SER A 59 9.88 -15.83 -10.75
N THR A 60 10.40 -16.74 -11.58
CA THR A 60 11.81 -17.16 -11.51
C THR A 60 12.76 -16.18 -12.18
N LEU A 61 12.39 -15.62 -13.33
CA LEU A 61 13.28 -14.78 -14.13
C LEU A 61 13.16 -13.29 -13.82
N PHE A 62 12.06 -12.87 -13.22
CA PHE A 62 11.82 -11.46 -12.98
C PHE A 62 11.57 -11.15 -11.51
N LEU A 63 10.55 -11.75 -10.87
CA LEU A 63 10.11 -11.40 -9.53
C LEU A 63 11.19 -11.68 -8.47
N PHE A 64 11.76 -12.88 -8.42
CA PHE A 64 12.78 -13.23 -7.43
C PHE A 64 14.10 -12.46 -7.61
N PRO A 65 14.66 -12.27 -8.83
CA PRO A 65 15.81 -11.40 -9.02
C PRO A 65 15.56 -9.96 -8.59
N LEU A 66 14.40 -9.40 -8.93
CA LEU A 66 14.05 -8.04 -8.55
C LEU A 66 13.87 -7.88 -7.03
N LEU A 67 13.28 -8.88 -6.36
CA LEU A 67 13.23 -8.96 -4.89
C LEU A 67 14.63 -8.97 -4.27
N GLY A 68 15.55 -9.75 -4.84
CA GLY A 68 16.94 -9.80 -4.40
C GLY A 68 17.64 -8.45 -4.52
N ILE A 69 17.50 -7.77 -5.67
CA ILE A 69 18.04 -6.43 -5.88
C ILE A 69 17.47 -5.44 -4.86
N LEU A 70 16.15 -5.47 -4.67
CA LEU A 70 15.49 -4.58 -3.72
C LEU A 70 15.93 -4.84 -2.28
N ALA A 71 16.08 -6.12 -1.87
CA ALA A 71 16.57 -6.50 -0.55
C ALA A 71 17.99 -5.95 -0.30
N VAL A 72 18.90 -6.10 -1.27
CA VAL A 72 20.25 -5.51 -1.20
C VAL A 72 20.17 -3.98 -1.04
N LEU A 73 19.34 -3.31 -1.84
CA LEU A 73 19.17 -1.85 -1.74
C LEU A 73 18.62 -1.41 -0.37
N VAL A 74 17.65 -2.14 0.19
CA VAL A 74 17.08 -1.84 1.51
C VAL A 74 18.10 -2.02 2.63
N ILE A 75 18.90 -3.08 2.57
CA ILE A 75 19.90 -3.39 3.60
C ILE A 75 21.08 -2.40 3.56
N PHE A 76 21.64 -2.14 2.40
CA PHE A 76 22.89 -1.36 2.28
C PHE A 76 22.66 0.15 2.09
N LYS A 77 21.50 0.55 1.58
CA LYS A 77 21.14 1.96 1.34
C LYS A 77 19.69 2.23 1.73
N PRO A 78 19.33 2.17 3.03
CA PRO A 78 17.94 2.39 3.45
C PRO A 78 17.45 3.78 3.06
N ALA A 79 16.19 3.88 2.68
CA ALA A 79 15.54 5.13 2.28
C ALA A 79 14.18 5.29 2.99
N GLY A 80 13.71 6.52 3.16
CA GLY A 80 12.42 6.79 3.81
C GLY A 80 11.23 6.10 3.14
N ILE A 81 11.29 5.94 1.81
CA ILE A 81 10.26 5.24 1.03
C ILE A 81 10.11 3.76 1.41
N ASP A 82 11.17 3.12 1.92
CA ASP A 82 11.14 1.71 2.33
C ASP A 82 10.18 1.48 3.49
N ARG A 83 10.10 2.45 4.42
CA ARG A 83 9.15 2.40 5.54
C ARG A 83 7.70 2.47 5.05
N THR A 84 7.45 3.29 4.02
CA THR A 84 6.12 3.40 3.40
C THR A 84 5.76 2.10 2.69
N ALA A 85 6.69 1.53 1.93
CA ALA A 85 6.51 0.26 1.25
C ALA A 85 6.28 -0.88 2.25
N LEU A 86 7.07 -0.97 3.31
CA LEU A 86 6.91 -1.98 4.37
C LEU A 86 5.57 -1.83 5.10
N ALA A 87 5.15 -0.61 5.41
CA ALA A 87 3.84 -0.36 6.00
C ALA A 87 2.71 -0.80 5.05
N GLY A 88 2.81 -0.47 3.77
CA GLY A 88 1.87 -0.92 2.74
C GLY A 88 1.83 -2.45 2.62
N PHE A 89 2.99 -3.11 2.62
CA PHE A 89 3.12 -4.56 2.64
C PHE A 89 2.39 -5.18 3.83
N ALA A 90 2.70 -4.73 5.05
CA ALA A 90 2.10 -5.27 6.28
C ALA A 90 0.57 -5.07 6.31
N TRP A 91 0.07 -3.88 5.98
CA TRP A 91 -1.36 -3.62 5.92
C TRP A 91 -2.05 -4.31 4.76
N GLY A 92 -1.37 -4.55 3.65
CA GLY A 92 -1.86 -5.38 2.55
C GLY A 92 -2.08 -6.83 2.98
N VAL A 93 -1.14 -7.42 3.73
CA VAL A 93 -1.30 -8.76 4.34
C VAL A 93 -2.49 -8.79 5.30
N VAL A 94 -2.62 -7.80 6.19
CA VAL A 94 -3.76 -7.71 7.13
C VAL A 94 -5.10 -7.58 6.39
N ALA A 95 -5.15 -6.75 5.36
CA ALA A 95 -6.34 -6.59 4.53
C ALA A 95 -6.71 -7.88 3.77
N CYS A 96 -5.69 -8.60 3.28
CA CYS A 96 -5.85 -9.91 2.65
C CYS A 96 -6.41 -10.95 3.64
N ALA A 97 -5.91 -10.97 4.88
CA ALA A 97 -6.44 -11.83 5.94
C ALA A 97 -7.91 -11.51 6.26
N GLY A 98 -8.27 -10.21 6.33
CA GLY A 98 -9.66 -9.80 6.50
C GLY A 98 -10.58 -10.20 5.35
N TYR A 99 -10.09 -10.09 4.11
CA TYR A 99 -10.78 -10.62 2.93
C TYR A 99 -10.99 -12.14 3.06
N ASP A 100 -9.94 -12.88 3.40
CA ASP A 100 -10.01 -14.34 3.46
C ASP A 100 -10.84 -14.83 4.66
N LEU A 101 -10.91 -14.10 5.77
CA LEU A 101 -11.83 -14.38 6.86
C LEU A 101 -13.31 -14.39 6.39
N PHE A 102 -13.64 -13.52 5.43
CA PHE A 102 -14.94 -13.53 4.76
C PHE A 102 -15.02 -14.64 3.69
N ARG A 103 -13.97 -14.85 2.89
CA ARG A 103 -13.96 -15.75 1.74
C ARG A 103 -13.97 -17.22 2.16
N LEU A 104 -13.13 -17.63 3.11
CA LEU A 104 -12.93 -19.05 3.45
C LEU A 104 -14.22 -19.76 3.91
N PRO A 105 -15.10 -19.18 4.73
CA PRO A 105 -16.41 -19.77 5.02
C PRO A 105 -17.25 -19.97 3.76
N ASN A 106 -17.25 -19.01 2.83
CA ASN A 106 -17.99 -19.11 1.59
C ASN A 106 -17.45 -20.22 0.64
N VAL A 107 -16.15 -20.51 0.73
CA VAL A 107 -15.52 -21.60 -0.03
C VAL A 107 -15.76 -22.96 0.62
N TYR A 108 -15.42 -23.11 1.92
CA TYR A 108 -15.30 -24.42 2.54
C TYR A 108 -16.51 -24.85 3.37
N VAL A 109 -17.36 -23.90 3.80
CA VAL A 109 -18.56 -24.20 4.59
C VAL A 109 -19.80 -24.12 3.72
N PHE A 110 -19.98 -23.02 3.01
CA PHE A 110 -21.19 -22.78 2.21
C PHE A 110 -21.08 -23.26 0.76
N HIS A 111 -19.87 -23.60 0.29
CA HIS A 111 -19.57 -24.06 -1.08
C HIS A 111 -20.12 -23.12 -2.18
N LEU A 112 -20.22 -21.82 -1.88
CA LEU A 112 -20.71 -20.79 -2.81
C LEU A 112 -19.63 -20.29 -3.77
N TRP A 113 -18.36 -20.59 -3.48
CA TRP A 113 -17.21 -20.09 -4.21
C TRP A 113 -16.14 -21.17 -4.33
N GLY A 114 -15.54 -21.30 -5.52
CA GLY A 114 -14.45 -22.26 -5.75
C GLY A 114 -13.12 -21.80 -5.17
N ASP A 115 -12.27 -22.76 -4.76
CA ASP A 115 -10.88 -22.47 -4.40
C ASP A 115 -9.98 -22.67 -5.63
N PHE A 116 -9.38 -21.58 -6.09
CA PHE A 116 -8.50 -21.56 -7.26
C PHE A 116 -7.01 -21.36 -6.89
N PHE A 117 -6.68 -21.18 -5.60
CA PHE A 117 -5.30 -20.91 -5.22
C PHE A 117 -4.35 -22.09 -5.42
N GLY A 118 -4.85 -23.31 -5.31
CA GLY A 118 -4.08 -24.50 -5.69
C GLY A 118 -3.59 -24.42 -7.14
N ARG A 119 -4.45 -23.93 -8.05
CA ARG A 119 -4.12 -23.75 -9.48
C ARG A 119 -3.10 -22.64 -9.69
N ILE A 120 -3.29 -21.48 -9.05
CA ILE A 120 -2.32 -20.36 -9.12
C ILE A 120 -0.94 -20.82 -8.65
N GLY A 121 -0.89 -21.50 -7.49
CA GLY A 121 0.36 -22.05 -6.99
C GLY A 121 0.95 -23.14 -7.88
N GLY A 122 0.13 -23.92 -8.55
CA GLY A 122 0.53 -24.87 -9.57
C GLY A 122 1.21 -24.18 -10.76
N TRP A 123 0.64 -23.09 -11.27
CA TRP A 123 1.25 -22.27 -12.32
C TRP A 123 2.58 -21.65 -11.88
N ALA A 124 2.67 -21.15 -10.66
CA ALA A 124 3.90 -20.56 -10.13
C ALA A 124 5.03 -21.57 -9.97
N THR A 125 4.71 -22.84 -9.61
CA THR A 125 5.70 -23.89 -9.35
C THR A 125 5.91 -24.85 -10.52
N GLY A 126 5.05 -24.82 -11.54
CA GLY A 126 5.08 -25.75 -12.66
C GLY A 126 4.52 -27.14 -12.30
N THR A 127 3.62 -27.23 -11.31
CA THR A 127 2.90 -28.44 -10.90
C THR A 127 1.43 -28.36 -11.23
N SER A 128 0.69 -29.44 -11.11
CA SER A 128 -0.76 -29.45 -11.37
C SER A 128 -1.54 -28.62 -10.35
N SER A 129 -1.12 -28.62 -9.08
CA SER A 129 -1.70 -27.85 -7.98
C SER A 129 -0.70 -27.70 -6.85
N ASN A 130 -0.65 -26.52 -6.21
CA ASN A 130 0.18 -26.26 -5.03
C ASN A 130 -0.50 -25.18 -4.14
N TYR A 131 -1.22 -25.59 -3.13
CA TYR A 131 -1.93 -24.66 -2.24
C TYR A 131 -1.00 -23.76 -1.44
N LEU A 132 0.14 -24.28 -0.94
CA LEU A 132 1.09 -23.46 -0.19
C LEU A 132 1.63 -22.31 -1.06
N ALA A 133 2.10 -22.61 -2.25
CA ALA A 133 2.58 -21.59 -3.18
C ALA A 133 1.46 -20.62 -3.58
N GLY A 134 0.23 -21.09 -3.77
CA GLY A 134 -0.93 -20.26 -4.09
C GLY A 134 -1.27 -19.28 -2.97
N TYR A 135 -1.29 -19.72 -1.71
CA TYR A 135 -1.53 -18.84 -0.58
C TYR A 135 -0.35 -17.88 -0.30
N LEU A 136 0.90 -18.32 -0.46
CA LEU A 136 2.04 -17.41 -0.40
C LEU A 136 1.93 -16.32 -1.48
N TRP A 137 1.56 -16.71 -2.71
CA TRP A 137 1.31 -15.76 -3.79
C TRP A 137 0.19 -14.77 -3.43
N ARG A 138 -0.91 -15.27 -2.89
CA ARG A 138 -2.07 -14.49 -2.45
C ARG A 138 -1.69 -13.43 -1.40
N TYR A 139 -0.95 -13.83 -0.37
CA TYR A 139 -0.64 -12.95 0.76
C TYR A 139 0.54 -12.03 0.48
N LEU A 140 1.65 -12.60 0.00
CA LEU A 140 2.90 -11.85 -0.18
C LEU A 140 3.00 -11.18 -1.55
N GLY A 141 2.35 -11.74 -2.56
CA GLY A 141 2.27 -11.17 -3.90
C GLY A 141 1.11 -10.20 -4.04
N ASP A 142 -0.11 -10.72 -4.19
CA ASP A 142 -1.28 -9.90 -4.52
C ASP A 142 -1.66 -8.97 -3.37
N GLY A 143 -1.93 -9.52 -2.17
CA GLY A 143 -2.42 -8.75 -1.04
C GLY A 143 -1.43 -7.69 -0.58
N ALA A 144 -0.19 -8.09 -0.31
CA ALA A 144 0.86 -7.17 0.10
C ALA A 144 1.24 -6.21 -1.04
N GLY A 145 1.31 -6.70 -2.28
CA GLY A 145 1.62 -5.88 -3.46
C GLY A 145 0.62 -4.73 -3.65
N ILE A 146 -0.68 -5.01 -3.63
CA ILE A 146 -1.71 -3.96 -3.69
C ILE A 146 -1.55 -2.96 -2.55
N GLY A 147 -1.25 -3.43 -1.33
CA GLY A 147 -0.98 -2.56 -0.19
C GLY A 147 0.21 -1.62 -0.43
N VAL A 148 1.33 -2.13 -0.95
CA VAL A 148 2.50 -1.32 -1.32
C VAL A 148 2.14 -0.27 -2.37
N VAL A 149 1.46 -0.67 -3.46
CA VAL A 149 1.05 0.26 -4.53
C VAL A 149 0.19 1.40 -3.97
N VAL A 150 -0.82 1.07 -3.14
CA VAL A 150 -1.73 2.06 -2.55
C VAL A 150 -1.00 3.03 -1.63
N PHE A 151 -0.11 2.54 -0.75
CA PHE A 151 0.64 3.39 0.18
C PHE A 151 1.60 4.33 -0.55
N LEU A 152 2.27 3.83 -1.59
CA LEU A 152 3.17 4.64 -2.40
C LEU A 152 2.42 5.71 -3.21
N GLN A 153 1.30 5.34 -3.83
CA GLN A 153 0.45 6.32 -4.54
C GLN A 153 -0.12 7.37 -3.59
N ALA A 154 -0.58 6.95 -2.40
CA ALA A 154 -1.08 7.85 -1.36
C ALA A 154 -0.02 8.88 -0.93
N ALA A 155 1.26 8.45 -0.82
CA ALA A 155 2.37 9.35 -0.50
C ALA A 155 2.58 10.40 -1.60
N VAL A 156 2.54 10.00 -2.88
CA VAL A 156 2.69 10.92 -4.04
C VAL A 156 1.52 11.89 -4.15
N ILE A 157 0.28 11.39 -4.03
CA ILE A 157 -0.94 12.21 -4.08
C ILE A 157 -1.00 13.18 -2.89
N GLY A 158 -0.36 12.82 -1.76
CA GLY A 158 -0.33 13.67 -0.57
C GLY A 158 -1.63 13.57 0.24
N VAL A 159 -2.18 12.36 0.36
CA VAL A 159 -3.42 12.11 1.11
C VAL A 159 -3.26 12.24 2.63
N SER A 160 -2.05 12.55 3.12
CA SER A 160 -1.75 12.66 4.56
C SER A 160 -2.63 13.67 5.31
N SER A 161 -3.13 14.71 4.63
CA SER A 161 -4.06 15.70 5.20
C SER A 161 -5.53 15.30 5.11
N TRP A 162 -5.85 14.18 4.47
CA TRP A 162 -7.24 13.79 4.25
C TRP A 162 -7.88 13.24 5.52
N PRO A 163 -9.19 13.51 5.74
CA PRO A 163 -9.95 12.87 6.81
C PRO A 163 -10.10 11.37 6.53
N ARG A 164 -10.22 10.57 7.60
CA ARG A 164 -10.32 9.10 7.53
C ARG A 164 -11.29 8.62 6.45
N ARG A 165 -12.47 9.24 6.34
CA ARG A 165 -13.50 8.85 5.36
C ARG A 165 -13.00 8.93 3.92
N ARG A 166 -12.24 9.98 3.57
CA ARG A 166 -11.67 10.14 2.22
C ARG A 166 -10.56 9.13 1.96
N VAL A 167 -9.71 8.86 2.96
CA VAL A 167 -8.65 7.85 2.83
C VAL A 167 -9.24 6.47 2.60
N VAL A 168 -10.24 6.07 3.41
CA VAL A 168 -10.94 4.79 3.22
C VAL A 168 -11.69 4.76 1.88
N GLY A 169 -12.37 5.83 1.50
CA GLY A 169 -13.03 5.91 0.18
C GLY A 169 -12.06 5.73 -0.99
N PHE A 170 -10.88 6.35 -0.92
CA PHE A 170 -9.81 6.19 -1.92
C PHE A 170 -9.34 4.73 -2.06
N THR A 171 -9.06 4.07 -0.94
CA THR A 171 -8.57 2.67 -0.96
C THR A 171 -9.67 1.69 -1.38
N VAL A 172 -10.91 1.92 -1.00
CA VAL A 172 -12.06 1.12 -1.48
C VAL A 172 -12.25 1.32 -2.98
N ALA A 173 -12.21 2.56 -3.47
CA ALA A 173 -12.30 2.83 -4.90
C ALA A 173 -11.15 2.16 -5.68
N PHE A 174 -9.93 2.18 -5.13
CA PHE A 174 -8.80 1.47 -5.72
C PHE A 174 -9.01 -0.05 -5.73
N ALA A 175 -9.46 -0.64 -4.62
CA ALA A 175 -9.71 -2.08 -4.56
C ALA A 175 -10.83 -2.53 -5.51
N VAL A 176 -11.84 -1.68 -5.76
CA VAL A 176 -12.98 -2.01 -6.62
C VAL A 176 -12.69 -1.67 -8.08
N CYS A 177 -12.26 -0.44 -8.41
CA CYS A 177 -12.17 -0.03 -9.81
C CYS A 177 -11.01 -0.66 -10.56
N PRO A 178 -9.71 -0.49 -10.19
CA PRO A 178 -8.64 -1.13 -10.95
C PRO A 178 -8.46 -2.61 -10.59
N VAL A 179 -8.63 -3.03 -9.33
CA VAL A 179 -8.30 -4.41 -8.94
C VAL A 179 -9.45 -5.35 -9.26
N TRP A 180 -10.60 -5.20 -8.61
CA TRP A 180 -11.73 -6.10 -8.81
C TRP A 180 -12.28 -6.05 -10.25
N ALA A 181 -12.54 -4.86 -10.76
CA ALA A 181 -13.06 -4.73 -12.12
C ALA A 181 -12.03 -5.19 -13.16
N GLY A 182 -10.73 -4.93 -12.92
CA GLY A 182 -9.64 -5.43 -13.75
C GLY A 182 -9.59 -6.96 -13.78
N LEU A 183 -9.73 -7.62 -12.62
CA LEU A 183 -9.79 -9.10 -12.56
C LEU A 183 -11.03 -9.65 -13.27
N VAL A 184 -12.21 -9.06 -13.04
CA VAL A 184 -13.45 -9.48 -13.71
C VAL A 184 -13.33 -9.34 -15.22
N LEU A 185 -12.75 -8.25 -15.72
CA LEU A 185 -12.48 -8.07 -17.15
C LEU A 185 -11.49 -9.10 -17.68
N THR A 186 -10.40 -9.34 -16.96
CA THR A 186 -9.39 -10.35 -17.31
C THR A 186 -10.04 -11.73 -17.44
N ASP A 187 -10.79 -12.14 -16.43
CA ASP A 187 -11.43 -13.47 -16.40
C ASP A 187 -12.55 -13.59 -17.45
N GLY A 188 -13.24 -12.48 -17.75
CA GLY A 188 -14.29 -12.45 -18.79
C GLY A 188 -13.76 -12.51 -20.22
N LEU A 189 -12.62 -11.89 -20.48
CA LEU A 189 -12.04 -11.74 -21.82
C LEU A 189 -11.04 -12.85 -22.17
N ALA A 190 -10.33 -13.39 -21.16
CA ALA A 190 -9.30 -14.38 -21.39
C ALA A 190 -9.89 -15.80 -21.59
N PRO A 191 -9.32 -16.61 -22.48
CA PRO A 191 -9.80 -17.97 -22.74
C PRO A 191 -9.83 -18.87 -21.50
N ALA A 192 -8.82 -18.76 -20.62
CA ALA A 192 -8.70 -19.55 -19.39
C ALA A 192 -9.37 -18.91 -18.16
N GLY A 193 -9.83 -17.66 -18.26
CA GLY A 193 -10.32 -16.88 -17.11
C GLY A 193 -11.53 -17.50 -16.44
N ARG A 194 -12.53 -17.87 -17.22
CA ARG A 194 -13.77 -18.50 -16.70
C ARG A 194 -13.53 -19.87 -16.06
N ALA A 195 -12.46 -20.57 -16.45
CA ALA A 195 -12.06 -21.82 -15.82
C ALA A 195 -11.36 -21.59 -14.47
N LEU A 196 -10.69 -20.43 -14.31
CA LEU A 196 -10.08 -20.03 -13.05
C LEU A 196 -11.15 -19.47 -12.08
N PHE A 197 -11.97 -18.54 -12.58
CA PHE A 197 -12.97 -17.83 -11.78
C PHE A 197 -14.30 -17.78 -12.52
N PRO A 198 -15.29 -18.62 -12.16
CA PRO A 198 -16.60 -18.63 -12.78
C PRO A 198 -17.34 -17.30 -12.59
N LEU A 199 -17.64 -16.61 -13.68
CA LEU A 199 -18.36 -15.32 -13.65
C LEU A 199 -19.87 -15.55 -13.59
N ASN A 200 -20.39 -15.72 -12.40
CA ASN A 200 -21.83 -15.75 -12.11
C ASN A 200 -22.20 -14.72 -11.05
N ALA A 201 -23.49 -14.46 -10.84
CA ALA A 201 -23.93 -13.41 -9.89
C ALA A 201 -23.38 -13.63 -8.47
N THR A 202 -23.37 -14.88 -7.99
CA THR A 202 -22.87 -15.21 -6.64
C THR A 202 -21.39 -14.88 -6.51
N THR A 203 -20.54 -15.35 -7.44
CA THR A 203 -19.09 -15.10 -7.37
C THR A 203 -18.75 -13.63 -7.56
N LEU A 204 -19.48 -12.90 -8.42
CA LEU A 204 -19.31 -11.47 -8.60
C LEU A 204 -19.64 -10.69 -7.32
N VAL A 205 -20.79 -10.98 -6.69
CA VAL A 205 -21.20 -10.30 -5.46
C VAL A 205 -20.26 -10.63 -4.30
N LEU A 206 -19.89 -11.90 -4.11
CA LEU A 206 -19.00 -12.31 -3.04
C LEU A 206 -17.59 -11.74 -3.23
N SER A 207 -17.07 -11.76 -4.46
CA SER A 207 -15.75 -11.17 -4.73
C SER A 207 -15.73 -9.65 -4.56
N LEU A 208 -16.79 -8.96 -4.99
CA LEU A 208 -16.94 -7.52 -4.75
C LEU A 208 -16.96 -7.22 -3.23
N ALA A 209 -17.76 -7.95 -2.45
CA ALA A 209 -17.82 -7.79 -1.00
C ALA A 209 -16.43 -7.99 -0.36
N GLY A 210 -15.68 -9.01 -0.80
CA GLY A 210 -14.31 -9.22 -0.36
C GLY A 210 -13.38 -8.05 -0.67
N HIS A 211 -13.48 -7.44 -1.87
CA HIS A 211 -12.69 -6.28 -2.23
C HIS A 211 -13.10 -5.01 -1.47
N LEU A 212 -14.37 -4.85 -1.13
CA LEU A 212 -14.84 -3.78 -0.24
C LEU A 212 -14.22 -3.92 1.16
N ILE A 213 -14.22 -5.13 1.72
CA ILE A 213 -13.58 -5.45 3.02
C ILE A 213 -12.08 -5.16 2.96
N TYR A 214 -11.39 -5.67 1.93
CA TYR A 214 -9.97 -5.42 1.71
C TYR A 214 -9.64 -3.93 1.66
N GLY A 215 -10.36 -3.17 0.83
CA GLY A 215 -10.17 -1.74 0.66
C GLY A 215 -10.43 -0.95 1.94
N ALA A 216 -11.45 -1.33 2.72
CA ALA A 216 -11.78 -0.69 4.00
C ALA A 216 -10.68 -0.90 5.06
N ILE A 217 -10.18 -2.14 5.20
CA ILE A 217 -9.09 -2.47 6.14
C ILE A 217 -7.80 -1.76 5.74
N LEU A 218 -7.44 -1.83 4.45
CA LEU A 218 -6.25 -1.16 3.92
C LEU A 218 -6.30 0.36 4.15
N GLY A 219 -7.47 0.97 3.94
CA GLY A 219 -7.68 2.41 4.15
C GLY A 219 -7.60 2.82 5.61
N TYR A 220 -8.13 2.01 6.51
CA TYR A 220 -7.94 2.21 7.94
C TYR A 220 -6.45 2.14 8.31
N GLY A 221 -5.73 1.15 7.78
CA GLY A 221 -4.30 0.97 7.99
C GLY A 221 -3.47 2.16 7.50
N LEU A 222 -3.74 2.63 6.29
CA LEU A 222 -3.10 3.80 5.72
C LEU A 222 -3.34 5.06 6.58
N TRP A 223 -4.58 5.31 6.99
CA TRP A 223 -4.90 6.42 7.87
C TRP A 223 -4.20 6.31 9.23
N ALA A 224 -4.23 5.15 9.87
CA ALA A 224 -3.59 4.92 11.18
C ALA A 224 -2.07 5.12 11.10
N TRP A 225 -1.43 4.63 10.02
CA TRP A 225 0.00 4.83 9.77
C TRP A 225 0.35 6.31 9.60
N GLN A 226 -0.44 7.07 8.85
CA GLN A 226 -0.24 8.50 8.65
C GLN A 226 -0.41 9.30 9.95
N VAL A 227 -1.37 8.93 10.80
CA VAL A 227 -1.56 9.56 12.12
C VAL A 227 -0.35 9.35 13.01
N ARG A 228 0.20 8.13 13.03
CA ARG A 228 1.44 7.83 13.80
C ARG A 228 2.61 8.64 13.28
N ALA A 229 2.85 8.63 11.96
CA ALA A 229 3.95 9.37 11.35
C ALA A 229 3.91 10.88 11.70
N ARG A 230 2.71 11.49 11.70
CA ARG A 230 2.55 12.90 12.09
C ARG A 230 2.87 13.13 13.56
N ARG A 231 2.43 12.25 14.46
CA ARG A 231 2.73 12.35 15.90
C ARG A 231 4.24 12.26 16.18
N ASP A 232 4.93 11.36 15.47
CA ASP A 232 6.37 11.18 15.63
C ASP A 232 7.15 12.43 15.17
N LEU A 233 6.72 13.05 14.07
CA LEU A 233 7.29 14.33 13.61
C LEU A 233 7.04 15.47 14.59
N SER A 234 5.84 15.58 15.16
CA SER A 234 5.53 16.62 16.17
C SER A 234 6.39 16.45 17.42
N ARG A 235 6.54 15.24 17.92
CA ARG A 235 7.41 14.96 19.09
C ARG A 235 8.87 15.29 18.80
N ALA A 236 9.38 14.93 17.62
CA ALA A 236 10.73 15.25 17.22
C ALA A 236 10.97 16.77 17.16
N ALA A 237 10.00 17.54 16.66
CA ALA A 237 10.06 19.00 16.63
C ALA A 237 10.05 19.63 18.03
N GLU A 238 9.21 19.13 18.94
CA GLU A 238 9.16 19.57 20.35
C GLU A 238 10.50 19.32 21.08
N THR A 239 11.09 18.11 20.88
CA THR A 239 12.37 17.75 21.48
C THR A 239 13.50 18.64 20.94
N SER A 240 13.51 18.92 19.64
CA SER A 240 14.51 19.81 19.02
C SER A 240 14.38 21.26 19.52
N SER A 241 13.15 21.75 19.68
CA SER A 241 12.89 23.09 20.21
C SER A 241 13.31 23.22 21.69
N ALA A 242 13.06 22.18 22.49
CA ALA A 242 13.49 22.16 23.89
C ALA A 242 15.03 22.13 24.04
N ALA A 243 15.72 21.42 23.14
CA ALA A 243 17.18 21.35 23.13
C ALA A 243 17.85 22.64 22.63
N SER A 244 17.14 23.51 21.94
CA SER A 244 17.64 24.79 21.41
C SER A 244 17.35 25.99 22.29
N LEU A 245 16.71 25.80 23.47
CA LEU A 245 16.58 26.88 24.46
C LEU A 245 17.97 27.20 25.03
N PRO A 246 18.46 28.47 24.90
CA PRO A 246 19.78 28.83 25.41
C PRO A 246 19.85 28.65 26.92
N ASP A 247 21.02 28.22 27.42
CA ASP A 247 21.38 28.14 28.85
C ASP A 247 21.29 29.50 29.59
N GLU A 248 21.01 30.56 28.83
CA GLU A 248 20.87 31.94 29.34
C GLU A 248 19.74 32.09 30.38
N LEU A 249 18.70 31.26 30.33
CA LEU A 249 17.61 31.27 31.33
C LEU A 249 17.98 30.51 32.61
N ALA A 250 18.96 29.62 32.57
CA ALA A 250 19.45 28.90 33.74
C ALA A 250 20.37 29.77 34.61
N GLU A 251 21.00 30.80 34.04
CA GLU A 251 21.92 31.67 34.74
C GLU A 251 21.21 32.77 35.54
N THR A 252 19.99 33.16 35.15
CA THR A 252 19.18 34.18 35.85
C THR A 252 18.52 33.66 37.13
N THR A 253 18.54 32.37 37.40
CA THR A 253 17.96 31.77 38.62
C THR A 253 19.00 31.30 39.64
N ARG A 254 20.29 31.60 39.43
CA ARG A 254 21.27 31.38 40.52
C ARG A 254 20.98 32.34 41.69
N PRO A 255 20.69 31.82 42.88
CA PRO A 255 20.49 32.67 44.05
C PRO A 255 21.79 33.44 44.29
N THR A 256 21.70 34.77 44.28
CA THR A 256 22.80 35.64 44.66
C THR A 256 23.28 35.28 46.06
N THR A 257 24.49 34.76 46.15
CA THR A 257 25.16 34.46 47.43
C THR A 257 25.12 35.71 48.31
N PRO A 258 24.62 35.66 49.55
CA PRO A 258 24.61 36.82 50.42
C PRO A 258 26.05 37.28 50.75
N VAL A 259 26.34 38.55 50.48
CA VAL A 259 27.58 39.18 50.80
C VAL A 259 27.76 39.19 52.36
N PRO A 260 28.84 38.66 52.95
CA PRO A 260 29.03 38.68 54.36
C PRO A 260 29.29 40.15 54.83
N LEU A 261 28.42 40.62 55.73
CA LEU A 261 28.63 41.89 56.44
C LEU A 261 29.81 41.70 57.36
N THR A 262 30.96 42.32 57.04
CA THR A 262 32.08 42.48 57.93
C THR A 262 31.76 43.60 58.94
N GLN A 263 31.76 43.26 60.24
CA GLN A 263 31.77 44.19 61.38
C GLN A 263 33.17 44.77 61.58
#